data_1b5d1e8bbc612ea6f5ca5ea0e89585f4
#
_entry.id   1b5d1e8bbc612ea6f5ca5ea0e89585f4
#
_cell.length_a   1.000
_cell.length_b   1.000
_cell.length_c   1.000
_cell.angle_alpha   90.00
_cell.angle_beta   90.00
_cell.angle_gamma   90.00
#
_symmetry.space_group_name_H-M   'P 1'
#
loop_
_entity.id
_entity.type
_entity.pdbx_description
1 polymer ?
#
loop_
_entity_poly.entity_id
_entity_poly.type
_entity_poly.pdbx_seq_one_letter_code
_entity_poly.pdbx_strand_id
1 'polypeptide(L)'
;PWTCFFAEIDAIKEIDFEKELWLDSHGYSALDDQTMFYKAWLRGIKTAVVPDAVYQHLDAKTSTKNNKPAFLYSSVYNRIIFWHRFIFKQQHCFGKVWSVLCIGYRLFWMLLLDIIDLIRNRMTYKELKIKIKAFVDGCRYLHSKEYQKMDLVC
;
A
#
# COMPACT_ATOMS: atom_id res chain seq x y z
N PRO A 1 9.94 -1.66 -4.75
CA PRO A 1 9.97 -0.64 -5.79
C PRO A 1 9.89 -1.28 -7.16
N TRP A 2 9.14 -0.67 -8.07
CA TRP A 2 9.13 -1.00 -9.47
C TRP A 2 10.51 -0.77 -10.04
N THR A 3 11.31 -1.78 -10.04
CA THR A 3 12.69 -1.61 -10.50
C THR A 3 12.80 -1.91 -11.98
N CYS A 4 12.45 -3.11 -12.37
CA CYS A 4 12.32 -3.50 -13.76
C CYS A 4 11.53 -4.81 -13.81
N PHE A 5 10.55 -4.92 -14.70
CA PHE A 5 9.86 -6.18 -14.94
C PHE A 5 9.46 -6.29 -16.41
N PHE A 6 9.34 -7.52 -16.86
CA PHE A 6 8.76 -7.85 -18.15
C PHE A 6 7.48 -8.63 -17.90
N ALA A 7 6.43 -8.31 -18.63
CA ALA A 7 5.17 -9.01 -18.53
C ALA A 7 4.52 -9.11 -19.90
N GLU A 8 3.76 -10.18 -20.11
CA GLU A 8 2.89 -10.31 -21.27
C GLU A 8 1.77 -9.28 -21.19
N ILE A 9 1.42 -8.68 -22.32
CA ILE A 9 0.39 -7.63 -22.39
C ILE A 9 -0.96 -8.14 -21.89
N ASP A 10 -1.31 -9.38 -22.22
CA ASP A 10 -2.58 -9.96 -21.80
C ASP A 10 -2.62 -10.22 -20.28
N ALA A 11 -1.49 -10.62 -19.68
CA ALA A 11 -1.37 -10.70 -18.22
C ALA A 11 -1.56 -9.34 -17.55
N ILE A 12 -1.00 -8.26 -18.10
CA ILE A 12 -1.19 -6.89 -17.58
C ILE A 12 -2.66 -6.48 -17.65
N LYS A 13 -3.33 -6.75 -18.78
CA LYS A 13 -4.78 -6.47 -18.93
C LYS A 13 -5.62 -7.27 -17.94
N GLU A 14 -5.28 -8.55 -17.76
CA GLU A 14 -5.98 -9.42 -16.81
C GLU A 14 -5.83 -8.94 -15.36
N ILE A 15 -4.65 -8.44 -14.97
CA ILE A 15 -4.43 -7.86 -13.64
C ILE A 15 -5.37 -6.67 -13.38
N ASP A 16 -5.75 -5.92 -14.43
CA ASP A 16 -6.70 -4.81 -14.34
C ASP A 16 -6.30 -3.79 -13.24
N PHE A 17 -5.02 -3.45 -13.26
CA PHE A 17 -4.40 -2.60 -12.24
C PHE A 17 -4.99 -1.18 -12.25
N GLU A 18 -5.44 -0.70 -13.40
CA GLU A 18 -6.00 0.63 -13.59
C GLU A 18 -7.25 0.92 -12.74
N LYS A 19 -7.95 -0.12 -12.29
CA LYS A 19 -9.10 0.03 -11.38
C LYS A 19 -8.73 0.42 -9.96
N GLU A 20 -7.46 0.33 -9.58
CA GLU A 20 -7.00 0.64 -8.22
C GLU A 20 -6.70 2.14 -8.05
N LEU A 21 -7.68 3.00 -8.38
CA LEU A 21 -7.54 4.47 -8.40
C LEU A 21 -7.17 5.07 -7.04
N TRP A 22 -7.44 4.37 -5.94
CA TRP A 22 -7.07 4.81 -4.59
C TRP A 22 -5.56 4.91 -4.38
N LEU A 23 -4.76 4.18 -5.17
CA LEU A 23 -3.29 4.16 -5.04
C LEU A 23 -2.67 5.54 -5.23
N ASP A 24 -3.12 6.28 -6.24
CA ASP A 24 -2.54 7.57 -6.63
C ASP A 24 -3.37 8.79 -6.16
N SER A 25 -4.43 8.56 -5.41
CA SER A 25 -5.39 9.59 -5.01
C SER A 25 -4.78 10.75 -4.21
N HIS A 26 -3.57 10.57 -3.67
CA HIS A 26 -2.88 11.56 -2.83
C HIS A 26 -1.48 11.93 -3.35
N GLY A 27 -1.23 11.73 -4.65
CA GLY A 27 -0.02 12.17 -5.35
C GLY A 27 1.24 11.34 -5.05
N TYR A 28 1.07 10.13 -4.50
CA TYR A 28 2.14 9.16 -4.35
C TYR A 28 1.56 7.74 -4.27
N SER A 29 1.94 6.88 -5.21
CA SER A 29 1.41 5.52 -5.33
C SER A 29 2.14 4.52 -4.41
N ALA A 30 2.11 4.75 -3.10
CA ALA A 30 2.68 3.79 -2.16
C ALA A 30 1.96 2.43 -2.27
N LEU A 31 2.72 1.32 -2.29
CA LEU A 31 2.24 -0.06 -2.43
C LEU A 31 1.72 -0.44 -3.83
N ASP A 32 2.06 0.33 -4.86
CA ASP A 32 1.69 0.04 -6.25
C ASP A 32 2.24 -1.33 -6.72
N ASP A 33 3.53 -1.57 -6.53
CA ASP A 33 4.18 -2.84 -6.83
C ASP A 33 3.56 -4.02 -6.07
N GLN A 34 3.34 -3.85 -4.78
CA GLN A 34 2.71 -4.89 -3.95
C GLN A 34 1.28 -5.18 -4.42
N THR A 35 0.51 -4.16 -4.75
CA THR A 35 -0.85 -4.31 -5.25
C THR A 35 -0.87 -5.06 -6.58
N MET A 36 0.00 -4.71 -7.51
CA MET A 36 0.07 -5.37 -8.80
C MET A 36 0.43 -6.86 -8.67
N PHE A 37 1.51 -7.17 -7.95
CA PHE A 37 1.94 -8.56 -7.80
C PHE A 37 0.95 -9.39 -6.98
N TYR A 38 0.26 -8.79 -6.01
CA TYR A 38 -0.76 -9.49 -5.24
C TYR A 38 -2.01 -9.78 -6.08
N LYS A 39 -2.44 -8.86 -6.94
CA LYS A 39 -3.51 -9.11 -7.92
C LYS A 39 -3.11 -10.20 -8.92
N ALA A 40 -1.89 -10.18 -9.42
CA ALA A 40 -1.36 -11.24 -10.28
C ALA A 40 -1.44 -12.61 -9.59
N TRP A 41 -0.99 -12.68 -8.35
CA TRP A 41 -1.04 -13.91 -7.56
C TRP A 41 -2.47 -14.42 -7.34
N LEU A 42 -3.41 -13.55 -7.00
CA LEU A 42 -4.83 -13.91 -6.81
C LEU A 42 -5.46 -14.48 -8.10
N ARG A 43 -4.98 -14.06 -9.27
CA ARG A 43 -5.41 -14.57 -10.57
C ARG A 43 -4.62 -15.78 -11.07
N GLY A 44 -3.72 -16.31 -10.25
CA GLY A 44 -2.88 -17.45 -10.64
C GLY A 44 -1.80 -17.13 -11.67
N ILE A 45 -1.55 -15.84 -11.96
CA ILE A 45 -0.50 -15.40 -12.87
C ILE A 45 0.84 -15.66 -12.19
N LYS A 46 1.68 -16.45 -12.84
CA LYS A 46 3.01 -16.79 -12.30
C LYS A 46 3.98 -15.62 -12.48
N THR A 47 4.69 -15.30 -11.41
CA THR A 47 5.78 -14.33 -11.41
C THR A 47 7.09 -15.03 -11.06
N ALA A 48 8.18 -14.61 -11.68
CA ALA A 48 9.50 -15.15 -11.43
C ALA A 48 10.53 -14.01 -11.27
N VAL A 49 11.54 -14.26 -10.46
CA VAL A 49 12.71 -13.38 -10.35
C VAL A 49 13.80 -13.94 -11.25
N VAL A 50 14.39 -13.08 -12.09
CA VAL A 50 15.53 -13.41 -12.93
C VAL A 50 16.79 -12.92 -12.23
N PRO A 51 17.55 -13.81 -11.54
CA PRO A 51 18.66 -13.38 -10.68
C PRO A 51 19.84 -12.78 -11.46
N ASP A 52 20.01 -13.15 -12.73
CA ASP A 52 21.09 -12.65 -13.58
C ASP A 52 20.76 -11.33 -14.30
N ALA A 53 19.51 -10.83 -14.16
CA ALA A 53 19.12 -9.55 -14.71
C ALA A 53 19.65 -8.41 -13.85
N VAL A 54 20.74 -7.81 -14.29
CA VAL A 54 21.34 -6.66 -13.62
C VAL A 54 20.80 -5.36 -14.21
N TYR A 55 20.32 -4.47 -13.37
CA TYR A 55 19.89 -3.13 -13.78
C TYR A 55 20.44 -2.08 -12.80
N GLN A 56 20.61 -0.87 -13.27
CA GLN A 56 20.99 0.26 -12.44
C GLN A 56 19.76 1.11 -12.14
N HIS A 57 19.36 1.14 -10.88
CA HIS A 57 18.29 2.04 -10.43
C HIS A 57 18.84 3.45 -10.26
N LEU A 58 18.54 4.32 -11.22
CA LEU A 58 18.82 5.74 -11.07
C LEU A 58 17.76 6.34 -10.15
N ASP A 59 18.19 6.77 -8.96
CA ASP A 59 17.28 7.39 -7.98
C ASP A 59 16.58 8.60 -8.60
N ALA A 60 15.30 8.47 -8.87
CA ALA A 60 14.46 9.53 -9.41
C ALA A 60 14.17 10.64 -8.37
N LYS A 61 14.72 10.50 -7.14
CA LYS A 61 14.48 11.44 -6.02
C LYS A 61 12.99 11.71 -5.77
N THR A 62 12.13 10.75 -6.11
CA THR A 62 10.66 10.88 -5.92
C THR A 62 10.27 11.01 -4.45
N SER A 63 11.13 10.54 -3.53
CA SER A 63 11.00 10.73 -2.08
C SER A 63 11.70 11.97 -1.55
N THR A 64 11.96 12.96 -2.41
CA THR A 64 12.59 14.22 -2.01
C THR A 64 11.80 14.98 -0.94
N LYS A 65 12.44 15.94 -0.27
CA LYS A 65 11.82 16.77 0.79
C LYS A 65 10.45 17.35 0.38
N ASN A 66 10.27 17.69 -0.88
CA ASN A 66 9.03 18.28 -1.39
C ASN A 66 7.86 17.29 -1.45
N ASN A 67 8.12 16.00 -1.70
CA ASN A 67 7.11 14.96 -1.77
C ASN A 67 6.96 14.15 -0.47
N LYS A 68 7.77 14.45 0.55
CA LYS A 68 7.73 13.75 1.83
C LYS A 68 6.33 13.71 2.47
N PRO A 69 5.53 14.79 2.50
CA PRO A 69 4.18 14.76 3.04
C PRO A 69 3.25 13.79 2.29
N ALA A 70 3.26 13.79 0.95
CA ALA A 70 2.48 12.88 0.13
C ALA A 70 2.90 11.41 0.36
N PHE A 71 4.20 11.14 0.42
CA PHE A 71 4.74 9.82 0.75
C PHE A 71 4.27 9.34 2.13
N LEU A 72 4.40 10.17 3.17
CA LEU A 72 3.98 9.81 4.53
C LEU A 72 2.48 9.52 4.60
N TYR A 73 1.69 10.35 3.93
CA TYR A 73 0.25 10.18 3.88
C TYR A 73 -0.14 8.89 3.13
N SER A 74 0.29 8.74 1.88
CA SER A 74 -0.07 7.60 1.03
C SER A 74 0.43 6.27 1.60
N SER A 75 1.59 6.25 2.27
CA SER A 75 2.14 5.03 2.87
C SER A 75 1.24 4.45 3.97
N VAL A 76 0.52 5.28 4.70
CA VAL A 76 -0.43 4.85 5.74
C VAL A 76 -1.82 4.60 5.16
N TYR A 77 -2.33 5.56 4.38
CA TYR A 77 -3.63 5.49 3.74
C TYR A 77 -3.77 4.25 2.86
N ASN A 78 -2.86 4.07 1.90
CA ASN A 78 -2.88 2.94 0.98
C ASN A 78 -2.72 1.59 1.71
N ARG A 79 -1.97 1.54 2.81
CA ARG A 79 -1.81 0.32 3.61
C ARG A 79 -3.11 -0.17 4.22
N ILE A 80 -3.95 0.74 4.73
CA ILE A 80 -5.25 0.38 5.30
C ILE A 80 -6.17 -0.18 4.22
N ILE A 81 -6.20 0.46 3.05
CA ILE A 81 -7.02 0.02 1.93
C ILE A 81 -6.52 -1.31 1.39
N PHE A 82 -5.21 -1.45 1.17
CA PHE A 82 -4.58 -2.68 0.73
C PHE A 82 -4.91 -3.85 1.67
N TRP A 83 -4.69 -3.66 2.98
CA TRP A 83 -5.00 -4.68 3.96
C TRP A 83 -6.46 -5.12 3.92
N HIS A 84 -7.38 -4.17 3.92
CA HIS A 84 -8.81 -4.50 3.92
C HIS A 84 -9.25 -5.18 2.62
N ARG A 85 -8.79 -4.67 1.47
CA ARG A 85 -9.20 -5.13 0.14
C ARG A 85 -8.64 -6.51 -0.18
N PHE A 86 -7.34 -6.70 0.01
CA PHE A 86 -6.62 -7.88 -0.45
C PHE A 86 -6.38 -8.94 0.65
N ILE A 87 -6.42 -8.57 1.90
CA ILE A 87 -6.19 -9.51 2.99
C ILE A 87 -7.48 -9.80 3.74
N PHE A 88 -8.11 -8.79 4.33
CA PHE A 88 -9.29 -8.99 5.18
C PHE A 88 -10.49 -9.55 4.42
N LYS A 89 -10.84 -8.98 3.25
CA LYS A 89 -11.99 -9.45 2.46
C LYS A 89 -11.83 -10.88 1.95
N GLN A 90 -10.61 -11.35 1.75
CA GLN A 90 -10.30 -12.71 1.26
C GLN A 90 -10.35 -13.78 2.34
N GLN A 91 -10.48 -13.40 3.61
CA GLN A 91 -10.45 -14.35 4.73
C GLN A 91 -11.83 -14.82 5.15
N HIS A 92 -11.90 -16.06 5.64
CA HIS A 92 -13.04 -16.58 6.39
C HIS A 92 -13.10 -16.00 7.82
N CYS A 93 -14.17 -16.25 8.57
CA CYS A 93 -14.43 -15.63 9.87
C CYS A 93 -13.22 -15.61 10.82
N PHE A 94 -12.59 -16.76 11.05
CA PHE A 94 -11.41 -16.84 11.92
C PHE A 94 -10.21 -16.06 11.36
N GLY A 95 -9.95 -16.17 10.06
CA GLY A 95 -8.91 -15.42 9.38
C GLY A 95 -9.11 -13.91 9.44
N LYS A 96 -10.36 -13.43 9.41
CA LYS A 96 -10.68 -12.00 9.58
C LYS A 96 -10.27 -11.50 10.96
N VAL A 97 -10.63 -12.23 12.02
CA VAL A 97 -10.22 -11.87 13.39
C VAL A 97 -8.69 -11.83 13.49
N TRP A 98 -8.02 -12.87 13.00
CA TRP A 98 -6.56 -12.93 13.00
C TRP A 98 -5.94 -11.77 12.22
N SER A 99 -6.44 -11.45 11.03
CA SER A 99 -5.93 -10.35 10.22
C SER A 99 -6.11 -8.98 10.89
N VAL A 100 -7.21 -8.78 11.65
CA VAL A 100 -7.42 -7.57 12.46
C VAL A 100 -6.38 -7.47 13.58
N LEU A 101 -6.10 -8.56 14.27
CA LEU A 101 -5.06 -8.60 15.31
C LEU A 101 -3.67 -8.28 14.74
N CYS A 102 -3.34 -8.88 13.58
CA CYS A 102 -2.05 -8.63 12.91
C CYS A 102 -1.90 -7.17 12.47
N ILE A 103 -2.92 -6.58 11.84
CA ILE A 103 -2.84 -5.17 11.45
C ILE A 103 -2.80 -4.24 12.66
N GLY A 104 -3.60 -4.52 13.69
CA GLY A 104 -3.58 -3.77 14.96
C GLY A 104 -2.22 -3.79 15.63
N TYR A 105 -1.59 -4.96 15.74
CA TYR A 105 -0.22 -5.12 16.23
C TYR A 105 0.79 -4.29 15.42
N ARG A 106 0.71 -4.38 14.09
CA ARG A 106 1.59 -3.62 13.20
C ARG A 106 1.42 -2.11 13.35
N LEU A 107 0.18 -1.64 13.42
CA LEU A 107 -0.12 -0.21 13.60
C LEU A 107 0.33 0.30 14.96
N PHE A 108 0.17 -0.50 16.01
CA PHE A 108 0.69 -0.20 17.34
C PHE A 108 2.21 0.00 17.32
N TRP A 109 2.96 -0.93 16.73
CA TRP A 109 4.41 -0.81 16.62
C TRP A 109 4.85 0.37 15.76
N MET A 110 4.15 0.64 14.66
CA MET A 110 4.43 1.83 13.84
C MET A 110 4.24 3.11 14.65
N LEU A 111 3.14 3.23 15.40
CA LEU A 111 2.89 4.41 16.23
C LEU A 111 3.94 4.55 17.33
N LEU A 112 4.32 3.45 17.99
CA LEU A 112 5.36 3.44 19.01
C LEU A 112 6.71 3.93 18.43
N LEU A 113 7.10 3.44 17.27
CA LEU A 113 8.34 3.88 16.60
C LEU A 113 8.25 5.34 16.17
N ASP A 114 7.10 5.80 15.69
CA ASP A 114 6.89 7.21 15.33
C ASP A 114 7.00 8.13 16.57
N ILE A 115 6.51 7.70 17.74
CA ILE A 115 6.68 8.43 19.01
C ILE A 115 8.15 8.46 19.43
N ILE A 116 8.85 7.34 19.31
CA ILE A 116 10.30 7.28 19.60
C ILE A 116 11.07 8.22 18.67
N ASP A 117 10.76 8.24 17.38
CA ASP A 117 11.39 9.14 16.41
C ASP A 117 11.06 10.60 16.69
N LEU A 118 9.86 10.91 17.18
CA LEU A 118 9.50 12.25 17.65
C LEU A 118 10.36 12.69 18.84
N ILE A 119 10.50 11.81 19.86
CA ILE A 119 11.35 12.08 21.05
C ILE A 119 12.81 12.27 20.64
N ARG A 120 13.29 11.51 19.66
CA ARG A 120 14.66 11.59 19.14
C ARG A 120 14.88 12.74 18.13
N ASN A 121 13.89 13.59 17.91
CA ASN A 121 13.91 14.67 16.89
C ASN A 121 14.19 14.19 15.46
N ARG A 122 13.88 12.92 15.13
CA ARG A 122 13.99 12.37 13.78
C ARG A 122 12.71 12.57 12.97
N MET A 123 11.60 12.82 13.66
CA MET A 123 10.29 13.14 13.10
C MET A 123 9.74 14.41 13.74
N THR A 124 8.99 15.19 12.98
CA THR A 124 8.28 16.35 13.49
C THR A 124 6.85 16.01 13.90
N TYR A 125 6.27 16.76 14.82
CA TYR A 125 4.86 16.64 15.19
C TYR A 125 3.91 16.78 13.97
N LYS A 126 4.28 17.64 13.01
CA LYS A 126 3.53 17.83 11.76
C LYS A 126 3.49 16.53 10.93
N GLU A 127 4.59 15.82 10.84
CA GLU A 127 4.67 14.52 10.12
C GLU A 127 3.85 13.44 10.82
N LEU A 128 3.91 13.36 12.14
CA LEU A 128 3.05 12.44 12.90
C LEU A 128 1.56 12.73 12.67
N LYS A 129 1.17 14.01 12.69
CA LYS A 129 -0.21 14.43 12.41
C LYS A 129 -0.67 14.03 11.01
N ILE A 130 0.22 14.11 10.00
CA ILE A 130 -0.08 13.64 8.63
C ILE A 130 -0.40 12.13 8.63
N LYS A 131 0.41 11.31 9.30
CA LYS A 131 0.18 9.86 9.39
C LYS A 131 -1.13 9.51 10.11
N ILE A 132 -1.43 10.17 11.22
CA ILE A 132 -2.69 9.97 11.96
C ILE A 132 -3.89 10.34 11.08
N LYS A 133 -3.81 11.48 10.38
CA LYS A 133 -4.85 11.89 9.44
C LYS A 133 -5.03 10.85 8.33
N ALA A 134 -3.95 10.37 7.73
CA ALA A 134 -3.99 9.36 6.68
C ALA A 134 -4.67 8.05 7.16
N PHE A 135 -4.39 7.63 8.40
CA PHE A 135 -5.05 6.48 9.00
C PHE A 135 -6.58 6.69 9.11
N VAL A 136 -7.01 7.82 9.66
CA VAL A 136 -8.44 8.15 9.82
C VAL A 136 -9.14 8.23 8.47
N ASP A 137 -8.51 8.90 7.49
CA ASP A 137 -9.07 9.06 6.15
C ASP A 137 -9.11 7.71 5.40
N GLY A 138 -8.10 6.85 5.57
CA GLY A 138 -8.13 5.47 5.06
C GLY A 138 -9.29 4.66 5.62
N CYS A 139 -9.50 4.71 6.94
CA CYS A 139 -10.65 4.04 7.56
C CYS A 139 -12.00 4.60 7.05
N ARG A 140 -12.12 5.91 6.85
CA ARG A 140 -13.33 6.53 6.27
C ARG A 140 -13.56 6.09 4.82
N TYR A 141 -12.49 5.98 4.03
CA TYR A 141 -12.61 5.55 2.64
C TYR A 141 -13.18 4.14 2.53
N LEU A 142 -12.86 3.22 3.45
CA LEU A 142 -13.44 1.88 3.47
C LEU A 142 -14.98 1.87 3.57
N HIS A 143 -15.58 2.94 4.09
CA HIS A 143 -17.03 3.11 4.20
C HIS A 143 -17.63 3.98 3.07
N SER A 144 -16.80 4.46 2.14
CA SER A 144 -17.27 5.28 1.03
C SER A 144 -18.05 4.46 0.00
N LYS A 145 -18.99 5.14 -0.69
CA LYS A 145 -19.73 4.51 -1.79
C LYS A 145 -18.83 4.09 -2.95
N GLU A 146 -17.74 4.79 -3.16
CA GLU A 146 -16.73 4.48 -4.16
C GLU A 146 -16.05 3.15 -3.85
N TYR A 147 -15.52 2.99 -2.64
CA TYR A 147 -14.87 1.77 -2.22
C TYR A 147 -15.82 0.56 -2.20
N GLN A 148 -17.07 0.77 -1.79
CA GLN A 148 -18.07 -0.32 -1.72
C GLN A 148 -18.50 -0.82 -3.11
N LYS A 149 -18.36 0.00 -4.15
CA LYS A 149 -18.63 -0.38 -5.54
C LYS A 149 -17.46 -1.10 -6.21
N MET A 150 -16.28 -1.09 -5.60
CA MET A 150 -15.13 -1.79 -6.16
C MET A 150 -15.34 -3.31 -6.08
N ASP A 151 -15.19 -3.97 -7.21
CA ASP A 151 -15.31 -5.42 -7.29
C ASP A 151 -14.32 -6.11 -6.35
N LEU A 152 -14.73 -7.25 -5.81
CA LEU A 152 -13.80 -8.14 -5.14
C LEU A 152 -12.76 -8.60 -6.15
N VAL A 153 -11.50 -8.58 -5.75
CA VAL A 153 -10.43 -9.16 -6.56
C VAL A 153 -10.54 -10.67 -6.37
N CYS A 154 -11.14 -11.34 -7.35
CA CYS A 154 -11.23 -12.79 -7.42
C CYS A 154 -10.11 -13.30 -8.31
#